data_63e2a84c6cbb7c49c3aae0f62c507dee
#
_entry.id   63e2a84c6cbb7c49c3aae0f62c507dee
#
_cell.length_a   1.000
_cell.length_b   1.000
_cell.length_c   1.000
_cell.angle_alpha   90.00
_cell.angle_beta   90.00
_cell.angle_gamma   90.00
#
_symmetry.space_group_name_H-M   'P 1'
#
loop_
_entity.id
_entity.type
_entity.pdbx_description
1 polymer ?
#
loop_
_entity_poly.entity_id
_entity_poly.type
_entity_poly.pdbx_seq_one_letter_code
_entity_poly.pdbx_strand_id
1 'polypeptide(L)'
;DYRQLDASYRENFKRFVIDASYYDLFLIATDGTIIYSRAHEADFATNLMTGPYRDSGLGKVTRYALDNAQSSISDFERYAPSKNAIAAFIATPIIIDEEIKGVLALQIYSERVFAVIANNVGLTDSGETVVARLEDEQSALVMAPLKFDPEAALKRKIPLNTPPSSEAMSNALSGQTGGALTIDYRGKEVVAAWRYLSRMKWGMVVHVDVDEAFASVYKVHFVG
;
A
#
# COMPACT_ATOMS: atom_id res chain seq x y z
N ASP A 1 19.42 10.37 30.61
CA ASP A 1 18.03 10.10 31.02
C ASP A 1 17.13 10.17 29.80
N TYR A 2 16.30 9.12 29.55
CA TYR A 2 15.36 9.00 28.42
C TYR A 2 14.49 10.27 28.28
N ARG A 3 13.98 10.83 29.36
CA ARG A 3 13.12 12.02 29.37
C ARG A 3 13.81 13.28 28.85
N GLN A 4 15.12 13.44 29.10
CA GLN A 4 15.87 14.59 28.60
C GLN A 4 16.20 14.45 27.14
N LEU A 5 16.55 13.25 26.68
CA LEU A 5 16.75 12.93 25.25
C LEU A 5 15.45 13.08 24.48
N ASP A 6 14.35 12.52 24.97
CA ASP A 6 13.03 12.64 24.35
C ASP A 6 12.62 14.12 24.20
N ALA A 7 12.77 14.93 25.26
CA ALA A 7 12.44 16.36 25.22
C ALA A 7 13.27 17.14 24.20
N SER A 8 14.55 16.80 24.00
CA SER A 8 15.46 17.52 23.09
C SER A 8 15.24 17.17 21.61
N TYR A 9 14.82 15.94 21.31
CA TYR A 9 14.64 15.47 19.92
C TYR A 9 13.18 15.38 19.47
N ARG A 10 12.23 15.38 20.41
CA ARG A 10 10.79 15.23 20.14
C ARG A 10 10.28 16.23 19.11
N GLU A 11 10.62 17.49 19.22
CA GLU A 11 10.18 18.54 18.28
C GLU A 11 10.79 18.35 16.91
N ASN A 12 12.04 17.89 16.80
CA ASN A 12 12.68 17.59 15.53
C ASN A 12 12.03 16.40 14.84
N PHE A 13 11.79 15.29 15.56
CA PHE A 13 11.10 14.12 15.03
C PHE A 13 9.66 14.43 14.64
N LYS A 14 8.96 15.20 15.49
CA LYS A 14 7.59 15.64 15.18
C LYS A 14 7.54 16.48 13.91
N ARG A 15 8.45 17.44 13.75
CA ARG A 15 8.56 18.25 12.54
C ARG A 15 8.86 17.38 11.33
N PHE A 16 9.84 16.49 11.42
CA PHE A 16 10.19 15.58 10.34
C PHE A 16 8.99 14.74 9.89
N VAL A 17 8.27 14.13 10.83
CA VAL A 17 7.09 13.30 10.54
C VAL A 17 6.00 14.11 9.83
N ILE A 18 5.75 15.36 10.28
CA ILE A 18 4.75 16.25 9.69
C ILE A 18 5.19 16.69 8.29
N ASP A 19 6.40 17.21 8.15
CA ASP A 19 6.92 17.77 6.89
C ASP A 19 7.06 16.70 5.81
N ALA A 20 7.53 15.50 6.19
CA ALA A 20 7.64 14.35 5.29
C ALA A 20 6.33 13.56 5.16
N SER A 21 5.30 13.93 5.94
CA SER A 21 3.95 13.37 5.85
C SER A 21 3.87 11.88 6.14
N TYR A 22 4.55 11.44 7.17
CA TYR A 22 4.37 10.13 7.78
C TYR A 22 3.35 10.18 8.92
N TYR A 23 2.73 9.05 9.24
CA TYR A 23 1.82 8.94 10.38
C TYR A 23 2.60 8.87 11.70
N ASP A 24 3.58 7.97 11.78
CA ASP A 24 4.41 7.77 12.97
C ASP A 24 5.87 7.54 12.61
N LEU A 25 6.74 7.72 13.60
CA LEU A 25 8.17 7.40 13.58
C LEU A 25 8.50 6.57 14.81
N PHE A 26 9.21 5.47 14.61
CA PHE A 26 9.65 4.56 15.64
C PHE A 26 11.18 4.51 15.72
N LEU A 27 11.71 4.51 16.91
CA LEU A 27 13.07 4.03 17.20
C LEU A 27 12.96 2.70 17.92
N ILE A 28 13.67 1.71 17.42
CA ILE A 28 13.57 0.33 17.87
C ILE A 28 14.98 -0.14 18.21
N ALA A 29 15.14 -0.68 19.41
CA ALA A 29 16.42 -1.23 19.88
C ALA A 29 16.78 -2.52 19.13
N THR A 30 18.02 -2.97 19.23
CA THR A 30 18.53 -4.17 18.55
C THR A 30 17.86 -5.46 19.01
N ASP A 31 17.26 -5.48 20.21
CA ASP A 31 16.45 -6.60 20.69
C ASP A 31 15.00 -6.58 20.18
N GLY A 32 14.62 -5.57 19.38
CA GLY A 32 13.29 -5.39 18.83
C GLY A 32 12.32 -4.61 19.69
N THR A 33 12.76 -4.05 20.83
CA THR A 33 11.90 -3.24 21.70
C THR A 33 11.70 -1.84 21.11
N ILE A 34 10.46 -1.38 21.01
CA ILE A 34 10.14 -0.01 20.59
C ILE A 34 10.49 0.94 21.74
N ILE A 35 11.55 1.71 21.59
CA ILE A 35 12.06 2.65 22.62
C ILE A 35 11.52 4.07 22.41
N TYR A 36 11.02 4.39 21.22
CA TYR A 36 10.36 5.65 20.88
C TYR A 36 9.26 5.41 19.85
N SER A 37 8.12 6.06 20.02
CA SER A 37 7.07 6.24 19.02
C SER A 37 6.54 7.66 19.18
N ARG A 38 6.33 8.36 18.08
CA ARG A 38 5.76 9.71 18.13
C ARG A 38 4.27 9.67 18.50
N ALA A 39 3.52 8.69 18.03
CA ALA A 39 2.08 8.56 18.27
C ALA A 39 1.77 7.99 19.66
N HIS A 40 2.72 7.27 20.29
CA HIS A 40 2.53 6.61 21.58
C HIS A 40 1.26 5.72 21.65
N GLU A 41 1.05 4.91 20.63
CA GLU A 41 -0.06 3.97 20.55
C GLU A 41 0.24 2.68 21.35
N ALA A 42 -0.61 1.67 21.25
CA ALA A 42 -0.52 0.44 22.06
C ALA A 42 0.73 -0.42 21.78
N ASP A 43 1.44 -0.16 20.71
CA ASP A 43 2.71 -0.81 20.36
C ASP A 43 3.93 -0.21 21.08
N PHE A 44 3.82 1.01 21.62
CA PHE A 44 4.92 1.64 22.35
C PHE A 44 5.38 0.77 23.53
N ALA A 45 6.69 0.63 23.69
CA ALA A 45 7.37 -0.20 24.68
C ALA A 45 7.12 -1.71 24.54
N THR A 46 6.48 -2.18 23.46
CA THR A 46 6.40 -3.61 23.15
C THR A 46 7.63 -4.09 22.37
N ASN A 47 7.84 -5.40 22.35
CA ASN A 47 8.93 -6.03 21.61
C ASN A 47 8.40 -6.63 20.31
N LEU A 48 8.98 -6.24 19.18
CA LEU A 48 8.57 -6.68 17.82
C LEU A 48 9.12 -8.05 17.43
N MET A 49 9.96 -8.67 18.27
CA MET A 49 10.46 -10.04 18.02
C MET A 49 9.58 -11.08 18.72
N THR A 50 9.08 -10.76 19.91
CA THR A 50 8.40 -11.71 20.79
C THR A 50 7.00 -11.27 21.23
N GLY A 51 6.68 -9.98 21.08
CA GLY A 51 5.43 -9.39 21.56
C GLY A 51 4.24 -9.56 20.61
N PRO A 52 3.10 -8.93 20.92
CA PRO A 52 1.84 -9.13 20.21
C PRO A 52 1.87 -8.64 18.75
N TYR A 53 2.78 -7.73 18.40
CA TYR A 53 2.88 -7.15 17.05
C TYR A 53 4.04 -7.72 16.21
N ARG A 54 4.65 -8.85 16.65
CA ARG A 54 5.77 -9.49 15.95
C ARG A 54 5.47 -9.89 14.51
N ASP A 55 4.21 -10.25 14.21
CA ASP A 55 3.79 -10.71 12.89
C ASP A 55 3.23 -9.58 12.02
N SER A 56 3.17 -8.35 12.55
CA SER A 56 2.78 -7.15 11.81
C SER A 56 3.81 -6.74 10.75
N GLY A 57 3.41 -5.87 9.83
CA GLY A 57 4.29 -5.24 8.86
C GLY A 57 5.47 -4.55 9.53
N LEU A 58 5.24 -3.82 10.65
CA LEU A 58 6.29 -3.19 11.44
C LEU A 58 7.28 -4.23 11.99
N GLY A 59 6.78 -5.34 12.57
CA GLY A 59 7.62 -6.42 13.07
C GLY A 59 8.46 -7.08 11.98
N LYS A 60 7.87 -7.32 10.81
CA LYS A 60 8.55 -7.94 9.64
C LYS A 60 9.67 -7.06 9.09
N VAL A 61 9.41 -5.76 8.85
CA VAL A 61 10.43 -4.84 8.31
C VAL A 61 11.54 -4.56 9.33
N THR A 62 11.22 -4.52 10.63
CA THR A 62 12.20 -4.38 11.71
C THR A 62 13.15 -5.58 11.74
N ARG A 63 12.60 -6.79 11.73
CA ARG A 63 13.41 -8.03 11.69
C ARG A 63 14.29 -8.07 10.45
N TYR A 64 13.72 -7.75 9.29
CA TYR A 64 14.51 -7.72 8.05
C TYR A 64 15.68 -6.72 8.15
N ALA A 65 15.44 -5.52 8.69
CA ALA A 65 16.48 -4.50 8.85
C ALA A 65 17.59 -4.96 9.80
N LEU A 66 17.25 -5.64 10.91
CA LEU A 66 18.23 -6.18 11.86
C LEU A 66 19.04 -7.33 11.26
N ASP A 67 18.38 -8.26 10.56
CA ASP A 67 19.01 -9.49 10.06
C ASP A 67 19.88 -9.23 8.81
N ASN A 68 19.51 -8.27 7.97
CA ASN A 68 20.15 -8.05 6.67
C ASN A 68 20.93 -6.73 6.56
N ALA A 69 20.89 -5.87 7.57
CA ALA A 69 21.47 -4.52 7.53
C ALA A 69 20.97 -3.69 6.33
N GLN A 70 19.72 -3.88 5.90
CA GLN A 70 19.12 -3.25 4.73
C GLN A 70 17.75 -2.68 5.03
N SER A 71 17.39 -1.61 4.29
CA SER A 71 16.05 -1.04 4.36
C SER A 71 15.02 -1.94 3.68
N SER A 72 13.81 -1.96 4.21
CA SER A 72 12.69 -2.67 3.61
C SER A 72 11.37 -1.92 3.80
N ILE A 73 10.38 -2.30 3.00
CA ILE A 73 9.01 -1.78 3.08
C ILE A 73 8.04 -2.95 3.23
N SER A 74 7.04 -2.82 4.11
CA SER A 74 5.94 -3.77 4.20
C SER A 74 4.89 -3.48 3.14
N ASP A 75 4.03 -4.47 2.89
CA ASP A 75 2.75 -4.23 2.22
C ASP A 75 1.77 -3.52 3.16
N PHE A 76 0.65 -3.01 2.61
CA PHE A 76 -0.43 -2.45 3.42
C PHE A 76 -1.19 -3.56 4.16
N GLU A 77 -1.48 -3.29 5.41
CA GLU A 77 -2.27 -4.16 6.29
C GLU A 77 -3.14 -3.33 7.24
N ARG A 78 -4.10 -3.98 7.92
CA ARG A 78 -4.78 -3.36 9.05
C ARG A 78 -3.91 -3.45 10.29
N TYR A 79 -3.53 -2.29 10.82
CA TYR A 79 -2.64 -2.21 11.97
C TYR A 79 -3.42 -1.92 13.25
N ALA A 80 -3.48 -2.92 14.12
CA ALA A 80 -4.29 -2.88 15.34
C ALA A 80 -3.97 -1.68 16.27
N PRO A 81 -2.70 -1.31 16.54
CA PRO A 81 -2.38 -0.15 17.36
C PRO A 81 -3.00 1.14 16.84
N SER A 82 -2.98 1.37 15.55
CA SER A 82 -3.58 2.55 14.89
C SER A 82 -5.09 2.35 14.61
N LYS A 83 -5.82 1.77 15.56
CA LYS A 83 -7.29 1.54 15.48
C LYS A 83 -7.72 0.76 14.24
N ASN A 84 -6.91 -0.21 13.81
CA ASN A 84 -7.10 -0.99 12.58
C ASN A 84 -7.11 -0.13 11.30
N ALA A 85 -6.52 1.06 11.31
CA ALA A 85 -6.26 1.81 10.09
C ALA A 85 -5.36 1.00 9.13
N ILE A 86 -5.49 1.26 7.84
CA ILE A 86 -4.61 0.67 6.84
C ILE A 86 -3.26 1.38 6.91
N ALA A 87 -2.20 0.62 7.12
CA ALA A 87 -0.84 1.12 7.31
C ALA A 87 0.18 0.27 6.54
N ALA A 88 1.26 0.90 6.14
CA ALA A 88 2.48 0.24 5.68
C ALA A 88 3.67 0.87 6.40
N PHE A 89 4.78 0.15 6.46
CA PHE A 89 5.96 0.56 7.21
C PHE A 89 7.21 0.49 6.35
N ILE A 90 8.07 1.49 6.51
CA ILE A 90 9.44 1.47 5.98
C ILE A 90 10.36 1.38 7.20
N ALA A 91 11.34 0.49 7.16
CA ALA A 91 12.36 0.40 8.20
C ALA A 91 13.77 0.42 7.60
N THR A 92 14.69 1.04 8.32
CA THR A 92 16.10 1.10 7.97
C THR A 92 16.95 0.87 9.22
N PRO A 93 18.07 0.09 9.15
CA PRO A 93 18.98 -0.05 10.27
C PRO A 93 19.70 1.28 10.55
N ILE A 94 19.92 1.58 11.82
CA ILE A 94 20.80 2.66 12.27
C ILE A 94 22.17 2.03 12.50
N ILE A 95 23.13 2.36 11.63
CA ILE A 95 24.48 1.81 11.66
C ILE A 95 25.45 2.90 12.14
N ILE A 96 26.22 2.65 13.18
CA ILE A 96 27.26 3.52 13.71
C ILE A 96 28.50 2.65 13.97
N ASP A 97 29.66 3.07 13.46
CA ASP A 97 30.92 2.35 13.55
C ASP A 97 30.79 0.89 13.07
N GLU A 98 30.14 0.71 11.92
CA GLU A 98 29.87 -0.59 11.26
C GLU A 98 28.97 -1.56 12.07
N GLU A 99 28.39 -1.12 13.20
CA GLU A 99 27.50 -1.90 14.02
C GLU A 99 26.06 -1.39 13.95
N ILE A 100 25.08 -2.30 13.91
CA ILE A 100 23.67 -1.95 14.02
C ILE A 100 23.38 -1.54 15.48
N LYS A 101 22.96 -0.31 15.69
CA LYS A 101 22.60 0.25 17.00
C LYS A 101 21.09 0.29 17.25
N GLY A 102 20.30 0.01 16.21
CA GLY A 102 18.85 -0.03 16.26
C GLY A 102 18.24 0.08 14.87
N VAL A 103 16.94 0.32 14.83
CA VAL A 103 16.17 0.51 13.59
C VAL A 103 15.35 1.78 13.72
N LEU A 104 15.35 2.59 12.64
CA LEU A 104 14.38 3.65 12.41
C LEU A 104 13.27 3.09 11.53
N ALA A 105 12.02 3.20 11.97
CA ALA A 105 10.88 2.86 11.14
C ALA A 105 9.90 4.03 11.02
N LEU A 106 9.19 4.08 9.89
CA LEU A 106 8.18 5.10 9.58
C LEU A 106 6.90 4.40 9.17
N GLN A 107 5.77 4.87 9.71
CA GLN A 107 4.44 4.46 9.28
C GLN A 107 3.91 5.40 8.20
N ILE A 108 3.49 4.82 7.08
CA ILE A 108 2.98 5.55 5.91
C ILE A 108 1.49 5.81 6.08
N TYR A 109 1.05 7.03 5.78
CA TYR A 109 -0.37 7.33 5.59
C TYR A 109 -0.91 6.66 4.33
N SER A 110 -1.81 5.69 4.49
CA SER A 110 -2.44 5.01 3.35
C SER A 110 -3.24 5.96 2.47
N GLU A 111 -3.91 6.96 3.05
CA GLU A 111 -4.75 7.93 2.34
C GLU A 111 -3.97 8.70 1.26
N ARG A 112 -2.68 8.97 1.49
CA ARG A 112 -1.85 9.64 0.48
C ARG A 112 -1.55 8.75 -0.72
N VAL A 113 -1.23 7.48 -0.45
CA VAL A 113 -0.99 6.51 -1.53
C VAL A 113 -2.29 6.26 -2.29
N PHE A 114 -3.40 6.13 -1.56
CA PHE A 114 -4.72 5.96 -2.16
C PHE A 114 -5.16 7.17 -2.98
N ALA A 115 -4.85 8.40 -2.54
CA ALA A 115 -5.11 9.61 -3.33
C ALA A 115 -4.34 9.64 -4.65
N VAL A 116 -3.11 9.11 -4.68
CA VAL A 116 -2.34 8.97 -5.92
C VAL A 116 -2.97 7.92 -6.85
N ILE A 117 -3.40 6.78 -6.31
CA ILE A 117 -4.07 5.71 -7.09
C ILE A 117 -5.43 6.18 -7.60
N ALA A 118 -6.20 6.90 -6.78
CA ALA A 118 -7.51 7.44 -7.13
C ALA A 118 -7.44 8.69 -8.03
N ASN A 119 -6.24 9.18 -8.34
CA ASN A 119 -6.08 10.32 -9.23
C ASN A 119 -6.35 9.92 -10.68
N ASN A 120 -7.57 10.18 -11.13
CA ASN A 120 -8.06 9.84 -12.46
C ASN A 120 -7.86 10.98 -13.48
N VAL A 121 -6.89 11.88 -13.26
CA VAL A 121 -6.55 12.95 -14.21
C VAL A 121 -6.19 12.33 -15.57
N GLY A 122 -6.93 12.72 -16.61
CA GLY A 122 -6.79 12.18 -17.95
C GLY A 122 -7.64 10.95 -18.25
N LEU A 123 -8.33 10.40 -17.24
CA LEU A 123 -9.40 9.42 -17.43
C LEU A 123 -10.76 10.13 -17.47
N THR A 124 -11.71 9.50 -18.11
CA THR A 124 -13.09 9.98 -18.22
C THR A 124 -13.88 9.73 -16.93
N ASP A 125 -15.20 10.05 -16.93
CA ASP A 125 -16.04 9.92 -15.74
C ASP A 125 -16.17 8.48 -15.21
N SER A 126 -16.09 7.45 -16.07
CA SER A 126 -16.07 6.06 -15.65
C SER A 126 -14.68 5.52 -15.35
N GLY A 127 -13.64 6.31 -15.64
CA GLY A 127 -12.26 5.89 -15.52
C GLY A 127 -11.84 5.59 -14.07
N GLU A 128 -11.12 4.48 -13.89
CA GLU A 128 -10.69 4.00 -12.58
C GLU A 128 -9.37 3.23 -12.67
N THR A 129 -8.59 3.33 -11.58
CA THR A 129 -7.39 2.52 -11.36
C THR A 129 -7.64 1.51 -10.25
N VAL A 130 -7.52 0.24 -10.57
CA VAL A 130 -7.63 -0.89 -9.62
C VAL A 130 -6.24 -1.45 -9.36
N VAL A 131 -5.83 -1.54 -8.09
CA VAL A 131 -4.61 -2.23 -7.68
C VAL A 131 -4.96 -3.38 -6.76
N ALA A 132 -4.35 -4.53 -7.00
CA ALA A 132 -4.55 -5.72 -6.19
C ALA A 132 -3.27 -6.55 -6.06
N ARG A 133 -3.13 -7.26 -4.96
CA ARG A 133 -2.08 -8.25 -4.77
C ARG A 133 -2.65 -9.65 -4.82
N LEU A 134 -1.80 -10.62 -5.13
CA LEU A 134 -2.18 -12.04 -5.02
C LEU A 134 -2.48 -12.36 -3.55
N GLU A 135 -3.66 -12.89 -3.27
CA GLU A 135 -4.06 -13.36 -1.94
C GLU A 135 -3.84 -14.85 -1.79
N ASP A 136 -4.27 -15.58 -2.81
CA ASP A 136 -4.10 -17.01 -3.00
C ASP A 136 -4.08 -17.34 -4.50
N GLU A 137 -3.97 -18.62 -4.88
CA GLU A 137 -3.90 -19.05 -6.29
C GLU A 137 -5.17 -18.71 -7.10
N GLN A 138 -6.27 -18.37 -6.45
CA GLN A 138 -7.56 -18.17 -7.08
C GLN A 138 -8.10 -16.75 -6.93
N SER A 139 -7.47 -15.93 -6.11
CA SER A 139 -7.97 -14.59 -5.79
C SER A 139 -6.90 -13.55 -5.60
N ALA A 140 -7.22 -12.32 -5.98
CA ALA A 140 -6.45 -11.12 -5.69
C ALA A 140 -7.20 -10.22 -4.72
N LEU A 141 -6.50 -9.69 -3.72
CA LEU A 141 -7.03 -8.74 -2.73
C LEU A 141 -6.83 -7.32 -3.23
N VAL A 142 -7.90 -6.55 -3.31
CA VAL A 142 -7.86 -5.13 -3.68
C VAL A 142 -7.14 -4.34 -2.59
N MET A 143 -6.16 -3.52 -2.98
CA MET A 143 -5.25 -2.84 -2.05
C MET A 143 -5.60 -1.37 -1.80
N ALA A 144 -6.48 -0.77 -2.60
CA ALA A 144 -6.91 0.62 -2.45
C ALA A 144 -8.44 0.73 -2.54
N PRO A 145 -9.04 1.81 -2.01
CA PRO A 145 -10.44 2.12 -2.26
C PRO A 145 -10.72 2.20 -3.76
N LEU A 146 -11.88 1.74 -4.19
CA LEU A 146 -12.34 1.85 -5.56
C LEU A 146 -13.34 2.98 -5.67
N LYS A 147 -13.42 3.59 -6.86
CA LYS A 147 -14.36 4.67 -7.14
C LYS A 147 -15.82 4.27 -6.90
N PHE A 148 -16.17 3.04 -7.31
CA PHE A 148 -17.51 2.50 -7.17
C PHE A 148 -17.69 1.54 -5.98
N ASP A 149 -16.62 1.33 -5.20
CA ASP A 149 -16.62 0.57 -3.94
C ASP A 149 -15.55 1.15 -2.99
N PRO A 150 -15.85 2.26 -2.30
CA PRO A 150 -14.87 2.92 -1.40
C PRO A 150 -14.37 2.03 -0.26
N GLU A 151 -15.12 0.98 0.08
CA GLU A 151 -14.77 0.05 1.15
C GLU A 151 -13.95 -1.18 0.68
N ALA A 152 -13.57 -1.23 -0.61
CA ALA A 152 -12.90 -2.37 -1.22
C ALA A 152 -11.52 -2.68 -0.62
N ALA A 153 -10.80 -1.65 -0.15
CA ALA A 153 -9.42 -1.79 0.33
C ALA A 153 -9.29 -2.84 1.43
N LEU A 154 -8.44 -3.85 1.19
CA LEU A 154 -8.20 -5.01 2.06
C LEU A 154 -9.47 -5.80 2.46
N LYS A 155 -10.51 -5.73 1.63
CA LYS A 155 -11.79 -6.47 1.82
C LYS A 155 -12.23 -7.17 0.55
N ARG A 156 -12.24 -6.46 -0.60
CA ARG A 156 -12.72 -7.02 -1.85
C ARG A 156 -11.68 -7.97 -2.44
N LYS A 157 -12.15 -9.16 -2.81
CA LYS A 157 -11.37 -10.13 -3.59
C LYS A 157 -11.85 -10.15 -5.03
N ILE A 158 -10.91 -10.20 -5.96
CA ILE A 158 -11.15 -10.39 -7.39
C ILE A 158 -10.81 -11.85 -7.69
N PRO A 159 -11.78 -12.68 -8.13
CA PRO A 159 -11.49 -14.04 -8.58
C PRO A 159 -10.57 -14.02 -9.80
N LEU A 160 -9.56 -14.89 -9.86
CA LEU A 160 -8.58 -14.91 -10.97
C LEU A 160 -8.90 -15.96 -12.03
N ASN A 161 -9.88 -16.83 -11.78
CA ASN A 161 -10.23 -17.97 -12.64
C ASN A 161 -11.60 -17.81 -13.30
N THR A 162 -12.08 -16.58 -13.51
CA THR A 162 -13.40 -16.28 -14.06
C THR A 162 -13.31 -15.33 -15.27
N PRO A 163 -12.69 -15.76 -16.40
CA PRO A 163 -12.68 -14.94 -17.63
C PRO A 163 -14.11 -14.65 -18.11
N PRO A 164 -14.35 -13.48 -18.71
CA PRO A 164 -13.37 -12.42 -19.02
C PRO A 164 -13.09 -11.46 -17.84
N SER A 165 -13.89 -11.45 -16.78
CA SER A 165 -13.81 -10.45 -15.70
C SER A 165 -12.52 -10.49 -14.87
N SER A 166 -11.79 -11.59 -14.89
CA SER A 166 -10.50 -11.73 -14.21
C SER A 166 -9.30 -11.47 -15.10
N GLU A 167 -9.46 -11.40 -16.40
CA GLU A 167 -8.36 -11.47 -17.38
C GLU A 167 -7.32 -10.35 -17.16
N ALA A 168 -7.76 -9.11 -17.08
CA ALA A 168 -6.87 -7.97 -16.93
C ALA A 168 -6.02 -8.06 -15.65
N MET A 169 -6.64 -8.41 -14.50
CA MET A 169 -5.92 -8.52 -13.24
C MET A 169 -5.01 -9.77 -13.18
N SER A 170 -5.46 -10.90 -13.75
CA SER A 170 -4.66 -12.13 -13.87
C SER A 170 -3.40 -11.89 -14.71
N ASN A 171 -3.54 -11.21 -15.83
CA ASN A 171 -2.42 -10.85 -16.71
C ASN A 171 -1.45 -9.88 -16.00
N ALA A 172 -1.99 -8.85 -15.29
CA ALA A 172 -1.16 -7.94 -14.51
C ALA A 172 -0.33 -8.71 -13.47
N LEU A 173 -0.97 -9.57 -12.67
CA LEU A 173 -0.31 -10.32 -11.59
C LEU A 173 0.66 -11.37 -12.10
N SER A 174 0.48 -11.88 -13.32
CA SER A 174 1.45 -12.78 -13.97
C SER A 174 2.65 -12.04 -14.62
N GLY A 175 2.76 -10.72 -14.40
CA GLY A 175 3.87 -9.91 -14.90
C GLY A 175 3.70 -9.39 -16.33
N GLN A 176 2.53 -9.58 -16.94
CA GLN A 176 2.26 -9.12 -18.30
C GLN A 176 1.87 -7.63 -18.30
N THR A 177 2.16 -6.97 -19.43
CA THR A 177 1.69 -5.62 -19.73
C THR A 177 0.88 -5.68 -21.02
N GLY A 178 -0.31 -5.09 -21.04
CA GLY A 178 -1.17 -5.14 -22.19
C GLY A 178 -2.44 -4.30 -22.04
N GLY A 179 -3.35 -4.46 -22.98
CA GLY A 179 -4.67 -3.85 -22.97
C GLY A 179 -5.63 -4.61 -23.85
N ALA A 180 -6.91 -4.63 -23.49
CA ALA A 180 -7.99 -5.27 -24.23
C ALA A 180 -9.35 -4.71 -23.84
N LEU A 181 -10.37 -5.11 -24.62
CA LEU A 181 -11.76 -5.07 -24.19
C LEU A 181 -11.99 -6.24 -23.24
N THR A 182 -12.55 -5.98 -22.07
CA THR A 182 -12.82 -7.00 -21.06
C THR A 182 -14.01 -6.59 -20.19
N ILE A 183 -14.31 -7.38 -19.17
CA ILE A 183 -15.34 -7.06 -18.17
C ILE A 183 -14.65 -6.73 -16.84
N ASP A 184 -15.08 -5.66 -16.17
CA ASP A 184 -14.55 -5.28 -14.88
C ASP A 184 -15.26 -5.97 -13.70
N TYR A 185 -14.83 -5.64 -12.48
CA TYR A 185 -15.41 -6.18 -11.24
C TYR A 185 -16.88 -5.77 -10.99
N ARG A 186 -17.43 -4.81 -11.75
CA ARG A 186 -18.83 -4.40 -11.74
C ARG A 186 -19.69 -5.19 -12.75
N GLY A 187 -19.05 -6.00 -13.60
CA GLY A 187 -19.71 -6.66 -14.72
C GLY A 187 -19.92 -5.75 -15.94
N LYS A 188 -19.21 -4.64 -16.04
CA LYS A 188 -19.26 -3.69 -17.16
C LYS A 188 -18.21 -4.02 -18.21
N GLU A 189 -18.56 -3.83 -19.48
CA GLU A 189 -17.60 -3.85 -20.58
C GLU A 189 -16.71 -2.61 -20.52
N VAL A 190 -15.40 -2.82 -20.49
CA VAL A 190 -14.40 -1.77 -20.34
C VAL A 190 -13.26 -1.94 -21.35
N VAL A 191 -12.66 -0.82 -21.74
CA VAL A 191 -11.31 -0.79 -22.30
C VAL A 191 -10.35 -0.77 -21.13
N ALA A 192 -9.53 -1.79 -20.98
CA ALA A 192 -8.59 -1.91 -19.87
C ALA A 192 -7.15 -1.98 -20.36
N ALA A 193 -6.24 -1.40 -19.57
CA ALA A 193 -4.81 -1.58 -19.69
C ALA A 193 -4.26 -2.06 -18.34
N TRP A 194 -3.23 -2.90 -18.38
CA TRP A 194 -2.68 -3.50 -17.17
C TRP A 194 -1.15 -3.61 -17.19
N ARG A 195 -0.58 -3.63 -15.97
CA ARG A 195 0.83 -3.94 -15.76
C ARG A 195 1.09 -4.44 -14.33
N TYR A 196 2.23 -5.08 -14.13
CA TYR A 196 2.73 -5.49 -12.82
C TYR A 196 3.60 -4.40 -12.18
N LEU A 197 3.37 -4.14 -10.89
CA LEU A 197 4.16 -3.23 -10.06
C LEU A 197 5.11 -4.06 -9.20
N SER A 198 6.31 -4.33 -9.69
CA SER A 198 7.23 -5.32 -9.11
C SER A 198 7.65 -5.00 -7.66
N ARG A 199 7.86 -3.73 -7.32
CA ARG A 199 8.24 -3.32 -5.96
C ARG A 199 7.16 -3.60 -4.92
N MET A 200 5.90 -3.44 -5.29
CA MET A 200 4.74 -3.67 -4.42
C MET A 200 4.20 -5.09 -4.56
N LYS A 201 4.63 -5.83 -5.57
CA LYS A 201 4.06 -7.12 -5.99
C LYS A 201 2.56 -7.02 -6.28
N TRP A 202 2.12 -5.90 -6.87
CA TRP A 202 0.73 -5.64 -7.22
C TRP A 202 0.49 -5.72 -8.72
N GLY A 203 -0.69 -6.22 -9.10
CA GLY A 203 -1.27 -5.96 -10.40
C GLY A 203 -1.97 -4.61 -10.40
N MET A 204 -1.78 -3.83 -11.47
CA MET A 204 -2.48 -2.58 -11.70
C MET A 204 -3.29 -2.69 -12.99
N VAL A 205 -4.56 -2.34 -12.93
CA VAL A 205 -5.47 -2.26 -14.06
C VAL A 205 -6.08 -0.87 -14.09
N VAL A 206 -5.98 -0.20 -15.21
CA VAL A 206 -6.69 1.07 -15.49
C VAL A 206 -7.75 0.78 -16.52
N HIS A 207 -8.98 1.21 -16.29
CA HIS A 207 -10.07 0.96 -17.21
C HIS A 207 -11.03 2.14 -17.34
N VAL A 208 -11.78 2.16 -18.46
CA VAL A 208 -12.85 3.10 -18.79
C VAL A 208 -13.99 2.31 -19.43
N ASP A 209 -15.23 2.64 -19.13
CA ASP A 209 -16.40 1.99 -19.74
C ASP A 209 -16.36 2.15 -21.26
N VAL A 210 -16.70 1.09 -22.01
CA VAL A 210 -16.66 1.07 -23.48
C VAL A 210 -17.52 2.18 -24.10
N ASP A 211 -18.72 2.38 -23.55
CA ASP A 211 -19.65 3.41 -24.04
C ASP A 211 -19.05 4.80 -23.98
N GLU A 212 -18.26 5.07 -22.93
CA GLU A 212 -17.60 6.35 -22.75
C GLU A 212 -16.33 6.48 -23.60
N ALA A 213 -15.51 5.42 -23.63
CA ALA A 213 -14.28 5.39 -24.42
C ALA A 213 -14.54 5.65 -25.91
N PHE A 214 -15.66 5.16 -26.43
CA PHE A 214 -16.04 5.30 -27.85
C PHE A 214 -17.13 6.34 -28.13
N ALA A 215 -17.55 7.12 -27.13
CA ALA A 215 -18.62 8.13 -27.27
C ALA A 215 -18.34 9.16 -28.39
N SER A 216 -17.09 9.53 -28.60
CA SER A 216 -16.70 10.43 -29.70
C SER A 216 -16.80 9.79 -31.08
N VAL A 217 -16.58 8.47 -31.19
CA VAL A 217 -16.67 7.72 -32.45
C VAL A 217 -18.13 7.56 -32.84
N TYR A 218 -19.05 7.29 -31.93
CA TYR A 218 -20.47 7.19 -32.19
C TYR A 218 -21.11 8.51 -32.64
N LYS A 219 -20.61 9.65 -32.10
CA LYS A 219 -21.10 10.98 -32.51
C LYS A 219 -20.81 11.31 -33.99
N VAL A 220 -19.74 10.78 -34.55
CA VAL A 220 -19.35 11.02 -35.96
C VAL A 220 -20.23 10.24 -36.93
N HIS A 221 -20.86 9.12 -36.53
CA HIS A 221 -21.69 8.27 -37.40
C HIS A 221 -23.15 8.76 -37.56
N PHE A 222 -23.60 9.74 -36.76
CA PHE A 222 -24.95 10.28 -36.79
C PHE A 222 -25.07 11.65 -37.48
N VAL A 223 -24.02 12.17 -38.11
CA VAL A 223 -24.02 13.42 -38.88
C VAL A 223 -23.70 13.06 -40.36
N GLY A 224 -24.60 12.30 -40.96
CA GLY A 224 -24.55 11.92 -42.36
C GLY A 224 -25.96 11.87 -42.95
#